data_5ee2d43698cb6df79ced24033b4fe36c
#
_entry.id   5ee2d43698cb6df79ced24033b4fe36c
#
_cell.length_a   1.000
_cell.length_b   1.000
_cell.length_c   1.000
_cell.angle_alpha   90.00
_cell.angle_beta   90.00
_cell.angle_gamma   90.00
#
_symmetry.space_group_name_H-M   'P 1'
#
loop_
_entity.id
_entity.type
_entity.pdbx_description
1 polymer ?
#
loop_
_entity_poly.entity_id
_entity_poly.type
_entity_poly.pdbx_seq_one_letter_code
_entity_poly.pdbx_strand_id
1 'polypeptide(L)'
;MDKLLQRSNGKINIELFDNNFKKFFQSGCCKILNPNNYNKSKELVLINTAGGITCNDNIEINATIHNSELSICTQAAEKIYSGIGDPAKVDININLNNSTLYWLPKELILFDNSKLRRNINVNLSDNSNLILCETSIFGRKAMSEKIKNISFSDQWKININSSLKHFESINIQGSMIDNYKNNYTFDNQSSLSTIIIF
;
A
#
# COMPACT_ATOMS: atom_id res chain seq x y z
N MET A 1 -5.34 5.77 34.82
CA MET A 1 -5.68 4.61 33.95
C MET A 1 -5.65 5.11 32.54
N ASP A 2 -4.56 4.85 31.83
CA ASP A 2 -4.48 5.15 30.41
C ASP A 2 -5.50 4.30 29.68
N LYS A 3 -6.49 4.93 29.09
CA LYS A 3 -7.49 4.25 28.26
C LYS A 3 -6.74 3.66 27.07
N LEU A 4 -6.52 2.35 27.05
CA LEU A 4 -5.99 1.65 25.87
C LEU A 4 -6.94 1.95 24.71
N LEU A 5 -6.48 2.78 23.79
CA LEU A 5 -7.23 3.07 22.57
C LEU A 5 -7.31 1.80 21.72
N GLN A 6 -8.49 1.46 21.25
CA GLN A 6 -8.66 0.37 20.30
C GLN A 6 -7.87 0.65 19.03
N ARG A 7 -7.14 -0.37 18.54
CA ARG A 7 -6.33 -0.29 17.33
C ARG A 7 -6.85 -1.24 16.26
N SER A 8 -6.76 -0.78 15.03
CA SER A 8 -7.16 -1.58 13.89
C SER A 8 -6.05 -2.56 13.52
N ASN A 9 -6.42 -3.83 13.45
CA ASN A 9 -5.55 -4.87 12.91
C ASN A 9 -6.26 -5.50 11.72
N GLY A 10 -5.56 -5.62 10.61
CA GLY A 10 -6.10 -6.20 9.40
C GLY A 10 -5.13 -7.19 8.77
N LYS A 11 -5.64 -8.32 8.30
CA LYS A 11 -4.84 -9.30 7.57
C LYS A 11 -5.57 -9.86 6.37
N ILE A 12 -4.85 -9.94 5.26
CA ILE A 12 -5.28 -10.56 4.01
C ILE A 12 -4.24 -11.60 3.61
N ASN A 13 -4.70 -12.83 3.28
CA ASN A 13 -3.87 -13.84 2.63
C ASN A 13 -4.62 -14.38 1.41
N ILE A 14 -4.01 -14.24 0.24
CA ILE A 14 -4.53 -14.68 -1.05
C ILE A 14 -3.56 -15.70 -1.64
N GLU A 15 -4.09 -16.84 -2.06
CA GLU A 15 -3.37 -17.80 -2.89
C GLU A 15 -4.21 -18.10 -4.13
N LEU A 16 -3.70 -17.74 -5.29
CA LEU A 16 -4.34 -17.93 -6.59
C LEU A 16 -3.44 -18.85 -7.45
N PHE A 17 -3.95 -20.01 -7.83
CA PHE A 17 -3.24 -21.01 -8.61
C PHE A 17 -4.10 -21.44 -9.79
N ASP A 18 -3.57 -21.37 -11.00
CA ASP A 18 -4.27 -21.72 -12.24
C ASP A 18 -5.66 -21.07 -12.32
N ASN A 19 -5.70 -19.75 -11.99
CA ASN A 19 -6.92 -18.92 -11.89
C ASN A 19 -7.98 -19.40 -10.89
N ASN A 20 -7.60 -20.25 -9.93
CA ASN A 20 -8.47 -20.71 -8.85
C ASN A 20 -7.94 -20.27 -7.50
N PHE A 21 -8.77 -19.66 -6.67
CA PHE A 21 -8.40 -19.30 -5.31
C PHE A 21 -8.26 -20.55 -4.45
N LYS A 22 -7.05 -20.82 -3.95
CA LYS A 22 -6.75 -21.87 -2.97
C LYS A 22 -6.87 -21.34 -1.56
N LYS A 23 -6.59 -20.05 -1.36
CA LYS A 23 -6.77 -19.36 -0.10
C LYS A 23 -7.35 -17.98 -0.34
N PHE A 24 -8.36 -17.65 0.44
CA PHE A 24 -9.05 -16.38 0.41
C PHE A 24 -9.38 -15.98 1.84
N PHE A 25 -8.37 -15.52 2.57
CA PHE A 25 -8.48 -15.22 3.99
C PHE A 25 -8.46 -13.72 4.23
N GLN A 26 -9.34 -13.26 5.10
CA GLN A 26 -9.42 -11.90 5.56
C GLN A 26 -9.77 -11.83 7.03
N SER A 27 -9.21 -10.89 7.76
CA SER A 27 -9.53 -10.69 9.18
C SER A 27 -9.38 -9.24 9.59
N GLY A 28 -9.97 -8.90 10.73
CA GLY A 28 -9.94 -7.58 11.33
C GLY A 28 -10.62 -6.52 10.45
N CYS A 29 -9.95 -5.38 10.26
CA CYS A 29 -10.47 -4.29 9.45
C CYS A 29 -10.33 -4.52 7.94
N CYS A 30 -9.62 -5.56 7.50
CA CYS A 30 -9.43 -5.83 6.08
C CYS A 30 -10.50 -6.74 5.51
N LYS A 31 -11.05 -6.36 4.35
CA LYS A 31 -12.00 -7.15 3.57
C LYS A 31 -11.55 -7.24 2.11
N ILE A 32 -11.95 -8.31 1.45
CA ILE A 32 -11.72 -8.56 0.03
C ILE A 32 -13.06 -8.77 -0.66
N LEU A 33 -13.28 -8.07 -1.75
CA LEU A 33 -14.35 -8.38 -2.69
C LEU A 33 -13.72 -9.00 -3.94
N ASN A 34 -14.35 -10.04 -4.43
CA ASN A 34 -14.07 -10.67 -5.73
C ASN A 34 -15.28 -10.44 -6.64
N PRO A 35 -15.31 -9.31 -7.39
CA PRO A 35 -16.43 -9.00 -8.25
C PRO A 35 -16.54 -10.05 -9.37
N ASN A 36 -17.79 -10.37 -9.76
CA ASN A 36 -18.02 -11.18 -10.93
C ASN A 36 -17.67 -10.35 -12.17
N ASN A 37 -16.58 -10.69 -12.82
CA ASN A 37 -16.23 -10.11 -14.10
C ASN A 37 -16.38 -11.16 -15.22
N TYR A 38 -16.69 -10.70 -16.42
CA TYR A 38 -16.81 -11.56 -17.60
C TYR A 38 -15.46 -11.85 -18.27
N ASN A 39 -14.37 -11.26 -17.73
CA ASN A 39 -13.02 -11.40 -18.25
C ASN A 39 -12.35 -12.65 -17.68
N LYS A 40 -11.35 -13.17 -18.39
CA LYS A 40 -10.54 -14.33 -17.92
C LYS A 40 -9.66 -13.98 -16.73
N SER A 41 -9.22 -12.73 -16.60
CA SER A 41 -8.41 -12.25 -15.48
C SER A 41 -9.26 -12.10 -14.22
N LYS A 42 -8.69 -12.45 -13.07
CA LYS A 42 -9.33 -12.24 -11.77
C LYS A 42 -9.13 -10.81 -11.30
N GLU A 43 -10.12 -10.29 -10.58
CA GLU A 43 -10.06 -8.96 -9.98
C GLU A 43 -10.39 -9.04 -8.49
N LEU A 44 -9.64 -8.33 -7.67
CA LEU A 44 -9.90 -8.19 -6.25
C LEU A 44 -9.94 -6.72 -5.85
N VAL A 45 -10.91 -6.39 -5.01
CA VAL A 45 -11.03 -5.07 -4.40
C VAL A 45 -10.76 -5.20 -2.91
N LEU A 46 -9.70 -4.57 -2.43
CA LEU A 46 -9.36 -4.53 -1.01
C LEU A 46 -10.10 -3.38 -0.33
N ILE A 47 -10.56 -3.63 0.89
CA ILE A 47 -11.34 -2.66 1.67
C ILE A 47 -10.78 -2.60 3.08
N ASN A 48 -10.45 -1.39 3.53
CA ASN A 48 -10.24 -1.09 4.95
C ASN A 48 -11.54 -0.58 5.55
N THR A 49 -12.19 -1.40 6.38
CA THR A 49 -13.47 -1.06 7.01
C THR A 49 -13.33 -0.12 8.22
N ALA A 50 -12.11 0.18 8.67
CA ALA A 50 -11.85 1.17 9.71
C ALA A 50 -11.98 2.61 9.22
N GLY A 51 -12.07 2.82 7.90
CA GLY A 51 -12.22 4.15 7.30
C GLY A 51 -10.93 4.96 7.24
N GLY A 52 -9.80 4.36 7.58
CA GLY A 52 -8.44 4.88 7.54
C GLY A 52 -7.55 4.24 8.60
N ILE A 53 -6.32 4.70 8.68
CA ILE A 53 -5.25 4.14 9.51
C ILE A 53 -4.73 5.23 10.45
N THR A 54 -4.38 4.87 11.68
CA THR A 54 -3.76 5.77 12.65
C THR A 54 -2.62 5.07 13.40
N CYS A 55 -1.90 5.79 14.24
CA CYS A 55 -0.78 5.25 15.02
C CYS A 55 -1.11 3.91 15.70
N ASN A 56 -0.13 2.98 15.71
CA ASN A 56 -0.23 1.63 16.25
C ASN A 56 -1.22 0.68 15.54
N ASP A 57 -1.87 1.09 14.44
CA ASP A 57 -2.61 0.17 13.59
C ASP A 57 -1.62 -0.73 12.80
N ASN A 58 -2.07 -1.94 12.47
CA ASN A 58 -1.24 -2.91 11.76
C ASN A 58 -2.03 -3.61 10.66
N ILE A 59 -1.55 -3.51 9.43
CA ILE A 59 -2.16 -4.15 8.25
C ILE A 59 -1.12 -5.02 7.56
N GLU A 60 -1.49 -6.25 7.27
CA GLU A 60 -0.66 -7.22 6.57
C GLU A 60 -1.41 -7.77 5.37
N ILE A 61 -0.80 -7.69 4.19
CA ILE A 61 -1.35 -8.22 2.94
C ILE A 61 -0.32 -9.17 2.33
N ASN A 62 -0.71 -10.43 2.16
CA ASN A 62 0.10 -11.45 1.52
C ASN A 62 -0.64 -12.00 0.30
N ALA A 63 0.02 -12.04 -0.84
CA ALA A 63 -0.51 -12.61 -2.07
C ALA A 63 0.52 -13.55 -2.72
N THR A 64 0.10 -14.77 -3.02
CA THR A 64 0.89 -15.74 -3.82
C THR A 64 0.09 -16.09 -5.05
N ILE A 65 0.66 -15.84 -6.22
CA ILE A 65 0.01 -15.97 -7.51
C ILE A 65 0.86 -16.87 -8.39
N HIS A 66 0.25 -17.95 -8.88
CA HIS A 66 0.93 -18.95 -9.67
C HIS A 66 0.10 -19.27 -10.92
N ASN A 67 0.72 -19.27 -12.11
CA ASN A 67 0.09 -19.52 -13.41
C ASN A 67 -1.23 -18.75 -13.61
N SER A 68 -1.27 -17.49 -13.20
CA SER A 68 -2.53 -16.73 -13.12
C SER A 68 -2.34 -15.27 -13.45
N GLU A 69 -3.45 -14.62 -13.79
CA GLU A 69 -3.50 -13.17 -13.96
C GLU A 69 -4.46 -12.57 -12.93
N LEU A 70 -3.98 -11.55 -12.19
CA LEU A 70 -4.74 -10.90 -11.13
C LEU A 70 -4.59 -9.39 -11.18
N SER A 71 -5.71 -8.69 -11.06
CA SER A 71 -5.75 -7.25 -10.78
C SER A 71 -6.20 -7.01 -9.34
N ILE A 72 -5.47 -6.18 -8.62
CA ILE A 72 -5.80 -5.79 -7.25
C ILE A 72 -5.92 -4.27 -7.19
N CYS A 73 -7.05 -3.78 -6.74
CA CYS A 73 -7.26 -2.37 -6.44
C CYS A 73 -7.82 -2.20 -5.01
N THR A 74 -7.92 -0.98 -4.52
CA THR A 74 -8.64 -0.66 -3.28
C THR A 74 -9.98 0.00 -3.59
N GLN A 75 -10.96 -0.17 -2.71
CA GLN A 75 -12.28 0.45 -2.87
C GLN A 75 -12.20 1.98 -2.85
N ALA A 76 -11.35 2.51 -1.96
CA ALA A 76 -11.20 3.94 -1.71
C ALA A 76 -9.73 4.28 -1.44
N ALA A 77 -9.42 5.58 -1.46
CA ALA A 77 -8.15 6.10 -0.99
C ALA A 77 -7.93 5.72 0.48
N GLU A 78 -6.71 5.30 0.81
CA GLU A 78 -6.32 4.99 2.18
C GLU A 78 -5.88 6.28 2.90
N LYS A 79 -6.51 6.57 4.04
CA LYS A 79 -6.27 7.81 4.78
C LYS A 79 -5.44 7.53 6.01
N ILE A 80 -4.34 8.24 6.16
CA ILE A 80 -3.47 8.13 7.33
C ILE A 80 -3.72 9.34 8.23
N TYR A 81 -4.36 9.06 9.36
CA TYR A 81 -4.72 10.09 10.34
C TYR A 81 -3.60 10.37 11.33
N SER A 82 -3.63 11.54 11.92
CA SER A 82 -2.81 11.86 13.10
C SER A 82 -3.14 10.91 14.26
N GLY A 83 -2.16 10.65 15.11
CA GLY A 83 -2.35 9.82 16.28
C GLY A 83 -1.21 9.91 17.27
N ILE A 84 -1.42 9.37 18.46
CA ILE A 84 -0.43 9.26 19.52
C ILE A 84 0.09 7.80 19.54
N GLY A 85 1.39 7.63 19.58
CA GLY A 85 2.06 6.33 19.62
C GLY A 85 3.00 6.12 18.46
N ASP A 86 3.35 4.86 18.22
CA ASP A 86 4.25 4.44 17.14
C ASP A 86 3.57 4.59 15.77
N PRO A 87 4.34 4.73 14.70
CA PRO A 87 3.79 4.72 13.35
C PRO A 87 2.90 3.49 13.09
N ALA A 88 1.82 3.68 12.36
CA ALA A 88 1.08 2.57 11.80
C ALA A 88 2.00 1.72 10.91
N LYS A 89 1.72 0.42 10.80
CA LYS A 89 2.49 -0.51 9.97
C LYS A 89 1.60 -1.09 8.88
N VAL A 90 2.12 -1.05 7.65
CA VAL A 90 1.50 -1.70 6.50
C VAL A 90 2.55 -2.53 5.79
N ASP A 91 2.42 -3.85 5.85
CA ASP A 91 3.33 -4.78 5.21
C ASP A 91 2.62 -5.53 4.08
N ILE A 92 3.14 -5.38 2.85
CA ILE A 92 2.60 -5.99 1.64
C ILE A 92 3.67 -6.93 1.07
N ASN A 93 3.35 -8.22 0.98
CA ASN A 93 4.25 -9.25 0.49
C ASN A 93 3.59 -9.99 -0.67
N ILE A 94 4.21 -9.96 -1.83
CA ILE A 94 3.69 -10.51 -3.07
C ILE A 94 4.70 -11.49 -3.67
N ASN A 95 4.24 -12.68 -4.03
CA ASN A 95 5.04 -13.67 -4.73
C ASN A 95 4.34 -14.03 -6.04
N LEU A 96 5.05 -13.85 -7.16
CA LEU A 96 4.56 -14.13 -8.50
C LEU A 96 5.40 -15.25 -9.13
N ASN A 97 4.75 -16.28 -9.63
CA ASN A 97 5.39 -17.36 -10.38
C ASN A 97 4.61 -17.61 -11.67
N ASN A 98 5.25 -17.39 -12.81
CA ASN A 98 4.64 -17.49 -14.14
C ASN A 98 3.26 -16.78 -14.21
N SER A 99 3.21 -15.55 -13.72
CA SER A 99 1.96 -14.84 -13.45
C SER A 99 2.05 -13.36 -13.79
N THR A 100 0.91 -12.74 -14.00
CA THR A 100 0.81 -11.29 -14.21
C THR A 100 0.01 -10.66 -13.07
N LEU A 101 0.55 -9.60 -12.46
CA LEU A 101 -0.13 -8.81 -11.45
C LEU A 101 -0.23 -7.35 -11.86
N TYR A 102 -1.44 -6.81 -11.76
CA TYR A 102 -1.73 -5.38 -11.78
C TYR A 102 -2.06 -4.94 -10.36
N TRP A 103 -1.11 -4.27 -9.70
CA TRP A 103 -1.30 -3.67 -8.38
C TRP A 103 -1.63 -2.19 -8.53
N LEU A 104 -2.90 -1.84 -8.40
CA LEU A 104 -3.46 -0.53 -8.76
C LEU A 104 -4.34 0.03 -7.64
N PRO A 105 -3.84 0.22 -6.42
CA PRO A 105 -4.63 0.81 -5.34
C PRO A 105 -5.00 2.26 -5.65
N LYS A 106 -6.00 2.77 -4.94
CA LYS A 106 -6.28 4.20 -4.86
C LYS A 106 -5.21 4.90 -4.04
N GLU A 107 -5.26 6.21 -4.00
CA GLU A 107 -4.26 7.07 -3.38
C GLU A 107 -4.08 6.79 -1.88
N LEU A 108 -2.85 6.91 -1.41
CA LEU A 108 -2.49 7.00 -0.01
C LEU A 108 -2.48 8.48 0.40
N ILE A 109 -3.39 8.92 1.26
CA ILE A 109 -3.51 10.32 1.68
C ILE A 109 -2.97 10.48 3.10
N LEU A 110 -1.85 11.18 3.23
CA LEU A 110 -1.21 11.46 4.50
C LEU A 110 -1.68 12.81 5.04
N PHE A 111 -2.29 12.82 6.22
CA PHE A 111 -2.76 14.03 6.90
C PHE A 111 -1.68 14.64 7.79
N ASP A 112 -1.87 15.87 8.22
CA ASP A 112 -0.92 16.51 9.14
C ASP A 112 -0.75 15.69 10.43
N ASN A 113 0.48 15.57 10.91
CA ASN A 113 0.87 14.77 12.07
C ASN A 113 0.59 13.24 11.92
N SER A 114 0.40 12.74 10.71
CA SER A 114 0.30 11.30 10.44
C SER A 114 1.64 10.60 10.61
N LYS A 115 1.58 9.30 10.97
CA LYS A 115 2.76 8.45 11.11
C LYS A 115 2.52 7.09 10.47
N LEU A 116 3.28 6.77 9.44
CA LEU A 116 3.17 5.52 8.69
C LEU A 116 4.56 4.93 8.39
N ARG A 117 4.68 3.62 8.55
CA ARG A 117 5.74 2.79 8.01
C ARG A 117 5.12 1.75 7.09
N ARG A 118 5.44 1.81 5.80
CA ARG A 118 4.97 0.86 4.79
C ARG A 118 6.14 0.13 4.15
N ASN A 119 5.96 -1.18 3.94
CA ASN A 119 6.91 -2.00 3.19
C ASN A 119 6.14 -2.75 2.10
N ILE A 120 6.64 -2.70 0.87
CA ILE A 120 6.15 -3.47 -0.27
C ILE A 120 7.29 -4.37 -0.74
N ASN A 121 7.12 -5.68 -0.59
CA ASN A 121 8.08 -6.68 -1.00
C ASN A 121 7.47 -7.54 -2.12
N VAL A 122 8.06 -7.53 -3.28
CA VAL A 122 7.61 -8.33 -4.42
C VAL A 122 8.73 -9.26 -4.88
N ASN A 123 8.41 -10.53 -5.00
CA ASN A 123 9.29 -11.55 -5.56
C ASN A 123 8.66 -12.10 -6.84
N LEU A 124 9.37 -12.01 -7.95
CA LEU A 124 8.92 -12.49 -9.26
C LEU A 124 9.84 -13.61 -9.76
N SER A 125 9.27 -14.58 -10.50
CA SER A 125 10.03 -15.42 -11.43
C SER A 125 10.26 -14.67 -12.76
N ASP A 126 11.23 -15.12 -13.56
CA ASP A 126 11.53 -14.50 -14.87
C ASP A 126 10.34 -14.43 -15.85
N ASN A 127 9.41 -15.38 -15.73
CA ASN A 127 8.21 -15.43 -16.57
C ASN A 127 7.00 -14.71 -15.97
N SER A 128 7.23 -13.81 -15.03
CA SER A 128 6.16 -13.05 -14.38
C SER A 128 6.21 -11.60 -14.81
N ASN A 129 5.04 -10.96 -14.89
CA ASN A 129 4.92 -9.54 -15.20
C ASN A 129 4.29 -8.81 -14.01
N LEU A 130 4.77 -7.61 -13.75
CA LEU A 130 4.26 -6.73 -12.71
C LEU A 130 3.99 -5.34 -13.29
N ILE A 131 2.79 -4.82 -13.05
CA ILE A 131 2.50 -3.39 -13.14
C ILE A 131 2.07 -2.95 -11.74
N LEU A 132 2.86 -2.08 -11.13
CA LEU A 132 2.61 -1.52 -9.82
C LEU A 132 2.53 0.00 -9.95
N CYS A 133 1.41 0.59 -9.51
CA CYS A 133 1.18 2.02 -9.52
C CYS A 133 0.68 2.47 -8.15
N GLU A 134 1.44 3.32 -7.49
CA GLU A 134 1.10 3.88 -6.19
C GLU A 134 1.17 5.40 -6.23
N THR A 135 0.21 6.04 -5.58
CA THR A 135 0.18 7.50 -5.47
C THR A 135 0.04 7.91 -4.01
N SER A 136 0.99 8.72 -3.53
CA SER A 136 0.93 9.34 -2.21
C SER A 136 0.56 10.80 -2.34
N ILE A 137 -0.43 11.26 -1.55
CA ILE A 137 -0.89 12.63 -1.48
C ILE A 137 -0.62 13.18 -0.08
N PHE A 138 0.01 14.35 -0.02
CA PHE A 138 0.39 15.00 1.22
C PHE A 138 -0.57 16.14 1.55
N GLY A 139 -1.46 15.90 2.52
CA GLY A 139 -2.48 16.83 2.96
C GLY A 139 -3.75 16.85 2.11
N ARG A 140 -4.76 17.52 2.64
CA ARG A 140 -6.07 17.68 1.99
C ARG A 140 -6.17 19.05 1.33
N LYS A 141 -5.74 19.16 0.10
CA LYS A 141 -5.73 20.46 -0.63
C LYS A 141 -7.12 21.13 -0.66
N ALA A 142 -8.18 20.35 -0.84
CA ALA A 142 -9.56 20.84 -0.82
C ALA A 142 -10.00 21.44 0.52
N MET A 143 -9.33 21.07 1.62
CA MET A 143 -9.56 21.58 2.97
C MET A 143 -8.53 22.64 3.38
N SER A 144 -7.71 23.11 2.43
CA SER A 144 -6.59 24.03 2.69
C SER A 144 -5.61 23.52 3.76
N GLU A 145 -5.55 22.23 3.99
CA GLU A 145 -4.62 21.62 4.94
C GLU A 145 -3.20 21.69 4.40
N LYS A 146 -2.31 22.18 5.25
CA LYS A 146 -0.86 22.16 5.02
C LYS A 146 -0.25 21.19 6.00
N ILE A 147 0.52 20.25 5.51
CA ILE A 147 1.29 19.35 6.36
C ILE A 147 2.43 20.11 7.00
N LYS A 148 2.39 20.18 8.33
CA LYS A 148 3.47 20.78 9.14
C LYS A 148 4.49 19.72 9.53
N ASN A 149 4.01 18.59 10.08
CA ASN A 149 4.83 17.47 10.52
C ASN A 149 4.31 16.15 10.00
N ILE A 150 5.21 15.25 9.71
CA ILE A 150 4.88 13.88 9.25
C ILE A 150 5.99 12.93 9.66
N SER A 151 5.66 11.67 9.86
CA SER A 151 6.60 10.55 9.91
C SER A 151 6.17 9.52 8.89
N PHE A 152 6.79 9.55 7.72
CA PHE A 152 6.44 8.67 6.61
C PHE A 152 7.68 7.92 6.13
N SER A 153 7.67 6.61 6.28
CA SER A 153 8.67 5.69 5.75
C SER A 153 7.98 4.71 4.82
N ASP A 154 8.39 4.69 3.56
CA ASP A 154 7.85 3.82 2.52
C ASP A 154 9.01 3.14 1.80
N GLN A 155 9.07 1.80 1.84
CA GLN A 155 10.14 1.03 1.23
C GLN A 155 9.58 -0.02 0.29
N TRP A 156 10.15 -0.08 -0.91
CA TRP A 156 9.79 -1.06 -1.93
C TRP A 156 11.00 -1.90 -2.30
N LYS A 157 10.82 -3.21 -2.29
CA LYS A 157 11.84 -4.17 -2.69
C LYS A 157 11.26 -5.10 -3.74
N ILE A 158 11.85 -5.11 -4.92
CA ILE A 158 11.42 -5.99 -6.00
C ILE A 158 12.60 -6.89 -6.39
N ASN A 159 12.38 -8.19 -6.23
CA ASN A 159 13.35 -9.23 -6.55
C ASN A 159 12.86 -10.04 -7.74
N ILE A 160 13.77 -10.38 -8.65
CA ILE A 160 13.55 -11.37 -9.70
C ILE A 160 14.51 -12.53 -9.45
N ASN A 161 13.99 -13.75 -9.31
CA ASN A 161 14.76 -14.93 -8.95
C ASN A 161 15.69 -14.70 -7.76
N SER A 162 15.16 -14.14 -6.67
CA SER A 162 15.89 -13.79 -5.45
C SER A 162 17.00 -12.74 -5.61
N SER A 163 17.14 -12.14 -6.78
CA SER A 163 18.08 -11.04 -7.02
C SER A 163 17.34 -9.70 -6.95
N LEU A 164 17.80 -8.79 -6.10
CA LEU A 164 17.23 -7.46 -5.97
C LEU A 164 17.39 -6.68 -7.29
N LYS A 165 16.28 -6.26 -7.89
CA LYS A 165 16.25 -5.49 -9.15
C LYS A 165 15.85 -4.04 -8.94
N HIS A 166 14.99 -3.78 -7.96
CA HIS A 166 14.58 -2.43 -7.64
C HIS A 166 14.47 -2.25 -6.13
N PHE A 167 14.99 -1.13 -5.65
CA PHE A 167 14.82 -0.67 -4.27
C PHE A 167 14.50 0.80 -4.29
N GLU A 168 13.36 1.16 -3.71
CA GLU A 168 12.96 2.54 -3.47
C GLU A 168 12.74 2.76 -1.98
N SER A 169 13.15 3.91 -1.48
CA SER A 169 12.92 4.27 -0.08
C SER A 169 12.64 5.76 0.02
N ILE A 170 11.45 6.07 0.52
CA ILE A 170 11.04 7.42 0.88
C ILE A 170 11.06 7.49 2.41
N ASN A 171 11.77 8.44 2.97
CA ASN A 171 11.77 8.69 4.41
C ASN A 171 11.65 10.18 4.67
N ILE A 172 10.49 10.58 5.19
CA ILE A 172 10.20 11.98 5.49
C ILE A 172 9.86 12.07 6.96
N GLN A 173 10.61 12.90 7.69
CA GLN A 173 10.38 13.10 9.12
C GLN A 173 10.39 14.58 9.48
N GLY A 174 9.48 14.99 10.34
CA GLY A 174 9.40 16.36 10.86
C GLY A 174 8.70 17.32 9.90
N SER A 175 9.25 18.52 9.74
CA SER A 175 8.62 19.57 8.95
C SER A 175 8.63 19.26 7.46
N MET A 176 7.46 19.32 6.83
CA MET A 176 7.31 19.19 5.38
C MET A 176 7.54 20.51 4.63
N ILE A 177 7.54 21.64 5.34
CA ILE A 177 7.57 22.97 4.69
C ILE A 177 8.84 23.14 3.86
N ASP A 178 9.97 22.69 4.38
CA ASP A 178 11.25 22.81 3.67
C ASP A 178 11.36 21.80 2.51
N ASN A 179 10.73 20.63 2.66
CA ASN A 179 10.68 19.62 1.59
C ASN A 179 9.82 20.07 0.41
N TYR A 180 8.71 20.77 0.64
CA TYR A 180 7.87 21.28 -0.45
C TYR A 180 8.59 22.30 -1.33
N LYS A 181 9.48 23.12 -0.75
CA LYS A 181 10.22 24.16 -1.46
C LYS A 181 11.46 23.66 -2.17
N ASN A 182 11.87 22.43 -1.88
CA ASN A 182 13.09 21.89 -2.45
C ASN A 182 12.81 21.23 -3.80
N ASN A 183 13.42 21.77 -4.86
CA ASN A 183 13.26 21.27 -6.23
C ASN A 183 13.73 19.83 -6.41
N TYR A 184 14.60 19.32 -5.52
CA TYR A 184 15.09 17.94 -5.55
C TYR A 184 14.15 16.95 -4.87
N THR A 185 13.08 17.42 -4.21
CA THR A 185 12.09 16.59 -3.55
C THR A 185 10.72 16.75 -4.19
N PHE A 186 9.96 17.76 -3.79
CA PHE A 186 8.56 17.90 -4.22
C PHE A 186 8.31 19.03 -5.20
N ASP A 187 9.25 19.94 -5.40
CA ASP A 187 9.10 21.11 -6.28
C ASP A 187 7.73 21.81 -6.15
N ASN A 188 7.33 22.09 -4.91
CA ASN A 188 6.01 22.61 -4.54
C ASN A 188 4.80 21.71 -4.88
N GLN A 189 5.01 20.46 -5.24
CA GLN A 189 3.93 19.51 -5.46
C GLN A 189 3.48 18.86 -4.15
N SER A 190 2.25 18.42 -4.09
CA SER A 190 1.66 17.74 -2.92
C SER A 190 1.36 16.27 -3.17
N SER A 191 1.82 15.73 -4.27
CA SER A 191 1.62 14.32 -4.63
C SER A 191 2.85 13.75 -5.32
N LEU A 192 3.08 12.47 -5.07
CA LEU A 192 4.11 11.67 -5.70
C LEU A 192 3.46 10.38 -6.21
N SER A 193 3.70 10.06 -7.47
CA SER A 193 3.25 8.80 -8.06
C SER A 193 4.44 8.03 -8.61
N THR A 194 4.49 6.74 -8.30
CA THR A 194 5.50 5.82 -8.80
C THR A 194 4.82 4.71 -9.60
N ILE A 195 5.32 4.46 -10.80
CA ILE A 195 4.87 3.36 -11.66
C ILE A 195 6.09 2.49 -11.94
N ILE A 196 5.94 1.20 -11.66
CA ILE A 196 6.97 0.18 -11.90
C ILE A 196 6.39 -0.89 -12.82
N ILE A 197 7.15 -1.24 -13.85
CA ILE A 197 6.79 -2.26 -14.84
C ILE A 197 7.96 -3.23 -14.99
N PHE A 198 7.70 -4.50 -14.79
CA PHE A 198 8.60 -5.62 -15.02
C PHE A 198 7.96 -6.68 -15.89
#